data_602ead34a9e06e5535f491eb0d5cd18b
#
_entry.id   602ead34a9e06e5535f491eb0d5cd18b
#
_cell.length_a   1.000
_cell.length_b   1.000
_cell.length_c   1.000
_cell.angle_alpha   90.00
_cell.angle_beta   90.00
_cell.angle_gamma   90.00
#
_symmetry.space_group_name_H-M   'P 1'
#
loop_
_entity.id
_entity.type
_entity.pdbx_description
1 polymer ?
#
loop_
_entity_poly.entity_id
_entity_poly.type
_entity_poly.pdbx_seq_one_letter_code
_entity_poly.pdbx_strand_id
1 'polypeptide(L)'
;MDYDVIIIGSGFGGSVPALRLSEKGYRVAVLEQGRRVSPDDMRDADRSLRKLFWIPQIGFRGFFVQHFFRHVGTVGGVGVGGGSLVYAAVLLKPGDAFFADRAWADLGTDWKRELEPHFETAAAMLGRTTNPDHGKMDDWLQATARAMGVEDTFGPVPQGIYFGQAGKTEPDPFLGGAGPERMGCTRCGGCLTGCSDGSKNSLDKNYLYMAENLGAEILPDTKVVSIRPLESGGYEVETVNPSNRAQRRTPVRAPRVIVAAGVIGTLDLLFACRDELRTLPEISSTLGDVVRTNSEAIVAALSPDPADDLTHGAAISSHFYANAHTHITQNRFPPGYDFMRWYMGPLTDGTKAFSRALRTIAGVVVHPVRTLRALFARNWHKRITVLTVMQSLDSQISFRRGRRFLWPFKPMLHSSAGAAGGTPAYIPEANEAARKLAEHIGGTPHNTILESIGNLSVTAHILGGCAIAADPTAGVIDTRSPSRPSPSGSARASPQP
;
A
#
# COMPACT_ATOMS: atom_id res chain seq x y z
N MET A 1 -2.53 8.43 33.20
CA MET A 1 -2.76 7.86 31.86
C MET A 1 -3.72 8.73 31.12
N ASP A 2 -3.36 9.16 29.91
CA ASP A 2 -4.14 10.12 29.14
C ASP A 2 -5.27 9.40 28.38
N TYR A 3 -4.96 8.19 27.89
CA TYR A 3 -5.87 7.30 27.20
C TYR A 3 -5.80 5.89 27.77
N ASP A 4 -6.75 5.03 27.36
CA ASP A 4 -6.72 3.60 27.70
C ASP A 4 -5.93 2.81 26.64
N VAL A 5 -5.93 3.30 25.39
CA VAL A 5 -5.14 2.73 24.27
C VAL A 5 -4.61 3.84 23.36
N ILE A 6 -3.34 3.76 23.01
CA ILE A 6 -2.72 4.57 21.95
C ILE A 6 -2.50 3.67 20.74
N ILE A 7 -2.95 4.13 19.56
CA ILE A 7 -2.75 3.47 18.27
C ILE A 7 -1.79 4.31 17.43
N ILE A 8 -0.73 3.71 16.93
CA ILE A 8 0.30 4.37 16.12
C ILE A 8 0.07 4.04 14.66
N GLY A 9 -0.46 5.01 13.91
CA GLY A 9 -0.86 4.90 12.52
C GLY A 9 -2.37 4.71 12.34
N SER A 10 -2.93 5.41 11.37
CA SER A 10 -4.36 5.45 11.05
C SER A 10 -4.75 4.63 9.81
N GLY A 11 -3.84 3.80 9.29
CA GLY A 11 -4.08 2.91 8.15
C GLY A 11 -4.98 1.72 8.51
N PHE A 12 -5.00 0.69 7.64
CA PHE A 12 -5.84 -0.50 7.84
C PHE A 12 -5.65 -1.17 9.20
N GLY A 13 -4.40 -1.33 9.65
CA GLY A 13 -4.09 -1.96 10.93
C GLY A 13 -4.45 -1.12 12.16
N GLY A 14 -4.64 0.20 12.03
CA GLY A 14 -4.97 1.10 13.14
C GLY A 14 -6.44 1.51 13.19
N SER A 15 -7.08 1.66 12.03
CA SER A 15 -8.47 2.12 11.95
C SER A 15 -9.48 1.10 12.50
N VAL A 16 -9.25 -0.19 12.23
CA VAL A 16 -10.13 -1.26 12.73
C VAL A 16 -10.11 -1.32 14.26
N PRO A 17 -8.94 -1.45 14.95
CA PRO A 17 -8.92 -1.44 16.40
C PRO A 17 -9.38 -0.10 16.98
N ALA A 18 -9.18 1.05 16.29
CA ALA A 18 -9.72 2.31 16.75
C ALA A 18 -11.23 2.24 16.93
N LEU A 19 -11.97 1.77 15.92
CA LEU A 19 -13.42 1.59 16.02
C LEU A 19 -13.80 0.54 17.07
N ARG A 20 -13.23 -0.67 16.99
CA ARG A 20 -13.62 -1.80 17.86
C ARG A 20 -13.37 -1.52 19.35
N LEU A 21 -12.33 -0.76 19.68
CA LEU A 21 -12.05 -0.36 21.06
C LEU A 21 -12.96 0.77 21.53
N SER A 22 -13.28 1.73 20.66
CA SER A 22 -14.23 2.81 20.97
C SER A 22 -15.64 2.26 21.20
N GLU A 23 -16.09 1.27 20.43
CA GLU A 23 -17.37 0.54 20.65
C GLU A 23 -17.43 -0.14 22.03
N LYS A 24 -16.28 -0.53 22.58
CA LYS A 24 -16.16 -1.10 23.93
C LYS A 24 -15.99 -0.06 25.04
N GLY A 25 -16.05 1.23 24.70
CA GLY A 25 -15.96 2.34 25.65
C GLY A 25 -14.54 2.72 26.09
N TYR A 26 -13.49 2.23 25.43
CA TYR A 26 -12.13 2.65 25.70
C TYR A 26 -11.87 4.08 25.16
N ARG A 27 -11.10 4.88 25.92
CA ARG A 27 -10.57 6.16 25.44
C ARG A 27 -9.38 5.88 24.52
N VAL A 28 -9.57 6.12 23.22
CA VAL A 28 -8.59 5.77 22.17
C VAL A 28 -7.98 7.03 21.59
N ALA A 29 -6.64 7.06 21.47
CA ALA A 29 -5.91 8.02 20.65
C ALA A 29 -5.28 7.33 19.45
N VAL A 30 -5.42 7.91 18.26
CA VAL A 30 -4.75 7.47 17.02
C VAL A 30 -3.74 8.53 16.61
N LEU A 31 -2.45 8.18 16.63
CA LEU A 31 -1.35 9.08 16.28
C LEU A 31 -0.95 8.86 14.83
N GLU A 32 -1.19 9.86 13.97
CA GLU A 32 -0.89 9.80 12.54
C GLU A 32 0.18 10.82 12.15
N GLN A 33 1.25 10.35 11.48
CA GLN A 33 2.33 11.23 11.07
C GLN A 33 1.94 12.20 9.96
N GLY A 34 1.00 11.80 9.10
CA GLY A 34 0.48 12.64 8.04
C GLY A 34 -0.67 13.54 8.49
N ARG A 35 -1.10 14.39 7.60
CA ARG A 35 -2.22 15.29 7.85
C ARG A 35 -3.56 14.66 7.51
N ARG A 36 -4.65 15.31 7.88
CA ARG A 36 -5.95 15.02 7.30
C ARG A 36 -5.98 15.62 5.88
N VAL A 37 -6.30 14.79 4.90
CA VAL A 37 -6.28 15.18 3.48
C VAL A 37 -7.69 15.55 3.05
N SER A 38 -7.86 16.80 2.59
CA SER A 38 -9.15 17.30 2.10
C SER A 38 -9.39 16.95 0.62
N PRO A 39 -10.64 17.04 0.13
CA PRO A 39 -10.93 16.93 -1.30
C PRO A 39 -10.15 17.92 -2.17
N ASP A 40 -9.93 19.16 -1.69
CA ASP A 40 -9.13 20.16 -2.40
C ASP A 40 -7.67 19.79 -2.50
N ASP A 41 -7.11 19.22 -1.43
CA ASP A 41 -5.73 18.68 -1.45
C ASP A 41 -5.55 17.60 -2.52
N MET A 42 -6.55 16.73 -2.68
CA MET A 42 -6.53 15.67 -3.68
C MET A 42 -6.59 16.24 -5.10
N ARG A 43 -7.48 17.23 -5.36
CA ARG A 43 -7.54 17.91 -6.66
C ARG A 43 -6.24 18.64 -7.00
N ASP A 44 -5.63 19.27 -6.02
CA ASP A 44 -4.37 19.99 -6.20
C ASP A 44 -3.17 19.07 -6.41
N ALA A 45 -3.22 17.86 -5.84
CA ALA A 45 -2.16 16.85 -6.00
C ALA A 45 -1.98 16.40 -7.44
N ASP A 46 -3.04 16.39 -8.25
CA ASP A 46 -2.98 16.06 -9.67
C ASP A 46 -2.11 17.05 -10.47
N ARG A 47 -1.89 18.25 -9.94
CA ARG A 47 -1.19 19.34 -10.64
C ARG A 47 0.12 19.76 -9.98
N SER A 48 0.47 19.19 -8.83
CA SER A 48 1.62 19.63 -8.03
C SER A 48 2.30 18.48 -7.32
N LEU A 49 3.53 18.14 -7.74
CA LEU A 49 4.35 17.14 -7.07
C LEU A 49 4.59 17.47 -5.59
N ARG A 50 4.65 18.77 -5.23
CA ARG A 50 4.80 19.22 -3.84
C ARG A 50 3.56 18.89 -3.00
N LYS A 51 2.36 18.90 -3.59
CA LYS A 51 1.10 18.55 -2.92
C LYS A 51 0.81 17.05 -2.99
N LEU A 52 1.40 16.35 -3.96
CA LEU A 52 1.28 14.89 -4.08
C LEU A 52 2.22 14.16 -3.12
N PHE A 53 3.52 14.48 -3.14
CA PHE A 53 4.51 13.69 -2.41
C PHE A 53 4.68 14.12 -0.94
N TRP A 54 4.93 13.13 -0.10
CA TRP A 54 5.26 13.30 1.32
C TRP A 54 6.78 13.25 1.51
N ILE A 55 7.42 14.43 1.53
CA ILE A 55 8.84 14.63 1.86
C ILE A 55 8.92 15.86 2.80
N PRO A 56 8.48 15.72 4.07
CA PRO A 56 8.30 16.88 4.96
C PRO A 56 9.59 17.63 5.25
N GLN A 57 10.76 16.99 5.07
CA GLN A 57 12.08 17.59 5.29
C GLN A 57 12.37 18.77 4.33
N ILE A 58 11.76 18.76 3.15
CA ILE A 58 11.89 19.82 2.14
C ILE A 58 10.55 20.54 1.90
N GLY A 59 9.60 20.38 2.84
CA GLY A 59 8.31 21.07 2.81
C GLY A 59 7.26 20.46 1.86
N PHE A 60 7.47 19.24 1.37
CA PHE A 60 6.46 18.51 0.59
C PHE A 60 5.55 17.78 1.56
N ARG A 61 4.30 18.22 1.66
CA ARG A 61 3.31 17.72 2.62
C ARG A 61 2.12 17.07 1.94
N GLY A 62 2.36 16.38 0.82
CA GLY A 62 1.38 15.54 0.16
C GLY A 62 1.02 14.30 0.98
N PHE A 63 0.42 13.34 0.33
CA PHE A 63 -0.04 12.11 0.98
C PHE A 63 0.47 10.83 0.29
N PHE A 64 1.35 10.97 -0.68
CA PHE A 64 1.98 9.86 -1.42
C PHE A 64 3.44 9.73 -1.01
N VAL A 65 3.83 8.60 -0.45
CA VAL A 65 5.21 8.33 -0.01
C VAL A 65 5.86 7.27 -0.88
N GLN A 66 7.13 7.47 -1.19
CA GLN A 66 7.97 6.49 -1.89
C GLN A 66 9.23 6.22 -1.07
N HIS A 67 9.62 4.96 -0.98
CA HIS A 67 10.89 4.55 -0.41
C HIS A 67 11.62 3.65 -1.40
N PHE A 68 12.88 3.95 -1.65
CA PHE A 68 13.73 3.15 -2.53
C PHE A 68 14.82 2.46 -1.72
N PHE A 69 14.76 1.14 -1.70
CA PHE A 69 15.75 0.27 -1.08
C PHE A 69 16.54 -0.46 -2.19
N ARG A 70 17.57 -1.21 -1.80
CA ARG A 70 18.37 -1.95 -2.77
C ARG A 70 17.57 -3.01 -3.54
N HIS A 71 16.60 -3.66 -2.89
CA HIS A 71 15.90 -4.82 -3.43
C HIS A 71 14.43 -4.54 -3.76
N VAL A 72 13.88 -3.41 -3.34
CA VAL A 72 12.48 -3.06 -3.56
C VAL A 72 12.27 -1.55 -3.49
N GLY A 73 11.45 -1.01 -4.38
CA GLY A 73 10.80 0.28 -4.24
C GLY A 73 9.43 0.08 -3.60
N THR A 74 9.05 0.94 -2.64
CA THR A 74 7.71 0.88 -2.06
C THR A 74 6.98 2.19 -2.24
N VAL A 75 5.69 2.11 -2.52
CA VAL A 75 4.78 3.26 -2.58
C VAL A 75 3.67 3.08 -1.54
N GLY A 76 3.16 4.17 -1.01
CA GLY A 76 2.11 4.11 0.00
C GLY A 76 1.48 5.45 0.29
N GLY A 77 0.48 5.45 1.16
CA GLY A 77 -0.22 6.64 1.64
C GLY A 77 0.24 7.07 3.02
N VAL A 78 0.33 8.38 3.22
CA VAL A 78 0.59 9.03 4.51
C VAL A 78 -0.46 10.09 4.75
N GLY A 79 -1.20 9.98 5.85
CA GLY A 79 -2.32 10.83 6.21
C GLY A 79 -3.38 10.05 6.96
N VAL A 80 -4.39 10.72 7.48
CA VAL A 80 -5.51 10.07 8.17
C VAL A 80 -6.25 9.15 7.21
N GLY A 81 -6.16 7.83 7.45
CA GLY A 81 -6.62 6.77 6.54
C GLY A 81 -5.49 5.97 5.87
N GLY A 82 -4.22 6.42 6.00
CA GLY A 82 -3.04 5.70 5.52
C GLY A 82 -3.11 5.31 4.05
N GLY A 83 -2.77 4.06 3.73
CA GLY A 83 -2.75 3.52 2.35
C GLY A 83 -4.09 3.57 1.62
N SER A 84 -5.22 3.64 2.34
CA SER A 84 -6.55 3.77 1.71
C SER A 84 -6.74 5.09 0.97
N LEU A 85 -5.95 6.11 1.26
CA LEU A 85 -5.98 7.38 0.54
C LEU A 85 -5.53 7.21 -0.92
N VAL A 86 -4.63 6.24 -1.17
CA VAL A 86 -3.96 6.06 -2.47
C VAL A 86 -4.19 4.68 -3.10
N TYR A 87 -5.00 3.80 -2.54
CA TYR A 87 -5.33 2.52 -3.16
C TYR A 87 -6.41 2.69 -4.25
N ALA A 88 -6.44 1.74 -5.20
CA ALA A 88 -7.45 1.73 -6.27
C ALA A 88 -8.83 1.22 -5.82
N ALA A 89 -9.00 1.02 -4.52
CA ALA A 89 -10.20 0.45 -3.89
C ALA A 89 -10.54 -0.99 -4.30
N VAL A 90 -9.66 -1.71 -4.95
CA VAL A 90 -9.86 -3.13 -5.28
C VAL A 90 -9.82 -3.96 -4.00
N LEU A 91 -10.83 -4.82 -3.80
CA LEU A 91 -11.06 -5.59 -2.59
C LEU A 91 -11.22 -7.09 -2.92
N LEU A 92 -10.16 -7.68 -3.46
CA LEU A 92 -10.11 -9.13 -3.70
C LEU A 92 -9.93 -9.87 -2.37
N LYS A 93 -10.60 -11.02 -2.25
CA LYS A 93 -10.40 -11.96 -1.15
C LYS A 93 -9.19 -12.85 -1.48
N PRO A 94 -8.29 -13.13 -0.52
CA PRO A 94 -7.14 -13.98 -0.78
C PRO A 94 -7.56 -15.42 -1.11
N GLY A 95 -6.78 -16.05 -2.00
CA GLY A 95 -6.93 -17.47 -2.32
C GLY A 95 -6.33 -18.40 -1.26
N ASP A 96 -6.49 -19.71 -1.43
CA ASP A 96 -6.11 -20.73 -0.44
C ASP A 96 -4.62 -20.74 -0.09
N ALA A 97 -3.75 -20.40 -1.04
CA ALA A 97 -2.31 -20.28 -0.81
C ALA A 97 -1.93 -19.29 0.30
N PHE A 98 -2.74 -18.23 0.48
CA PHE A 98 -2.53 -17.27 1.57
C PHE A 98 -2.69 -17.92 2.95
N PHE A 99 -3.72 -18.76 3.11
CA PHE A 99 -4.02 -19.42 4.39
C PHE A 99 -3.08 -20.58 4.71
N ALA A 100 -2.43 -21.16 3.69
CA ALA A 100 -1.44 -22.21 3.81
C ALA A 100 0.00 -21.70 4.03
N ASP A 101 0.18 -20.37 4.16
CA ASP A 101 1.50 -19.78 4.34
C ASP A 101 2.14 -20.19 5.68
N ARG A 102 3.45 -20.52 5.64
CA ARG A 102 4.23 -20.95 6.81
C ARG A 102 4.25 -19.93 7.95
N ALA A 103 4.01 -18.65 7.67
CA ALA A 103 3.99 -17.61 8.70
C ALA A 103 2.90 -17.83 9.75
N TRP A 104 1.86 -18.60 9.44
CA TRP A 104 0.75 -18.91 10.36
C TRP A 104 0.17 -20.31 10.26
N ALA A 105 0.47 -21.10 9.23
CA ALA A 105 -0.06 -22.45 9.09
C ALA A 105 0.30 -23.35 10.29
N ASP A 106 1.50 -23.19 10.84
CA ASP A 106 2.03 -24.00 11.94
C ASP A 106 1.47 -23.59 13.33
N LEU A 107 0.59 -22.58 13.40
CA LEU A 107 -0.01 -22.12 14.66
C LEU A 107 -1.22 -22.96 15.10
N GLY A 108 -1.58 -24.01 14.37
CA GLY A 108 -2.67 -24.94 14.72
C GLY A 108 -4.07 -24.35 14.61
N THR A 109 -4.24 -23.24 13.89
CA THR A 109 -5.52 -22.55 13.66
C THR A 109 -5.94 -22.68 12.21
N ASP A 110 -7.18 -23.04 11.94
CA ASP A 110 -7.80 -22.94 10.62
C ASP A 110 -8.11 -21.46 10.31
N TRP A 111 -7.09 -20.74 9.86
CA TRP A 111 -7.18 -19.31 9.58
C TRP A 111 -8.18 -18.96 8.50
N LYS A 112 -8.45 -19.84 7.54
CA LYS A 112 -9.47 -19.59 6.52
C LYS A 112 -10.86 -19.51 7.14
N ARG A 113 -11.20 -20.45 7.99
CA ARG A 113 -12.48 -20.48 8.71
C ARG A 113 -12.58 -19.34 9.73
N GLU A 114 -11.50 -19.09 10.46
CA GLU A 114 -11.47 -18.05 11.50
C GLU A 114 -11.65 -16.64 10.92
N LEU A 115 -10.98 -16.34 9.78
CA LEU A 115 -11.00 -15.02 9.16
C LEU A 115 -12.23 -14.79 8.26
N GLU A 116 -12.98 -15.82 7.86
CA GLU A 116 -14.13 -15.68 6.97
C GLU A 116 -15.14 -14.61 7.43
N PRO A 117 -15.67 -14.64 8.67
CA PRO A 117 -16.63 -13.62 9.11
C PRO A 117 -16.01 -12.22 9.20
N HIS A 118 -14.69 -12.12 9.38
CA HIS A 118 -13.98 -10.85 9.39
C HIS A 118 -13.80 -10.28 7.98
N PHE A 119 -13.61 -11.13 6.96
CA PHE A 119 -13.61 -10.69 5.56
C PHE A 119 -14.99 -10.14 5.15
N GLU A 120 -16.08 -10.79 5.55
CA GLU A 120 -17.43 -10.29 5.28
C GLU A 120 -17.71 -8.96 5.99
N THR A 121 -17.30 -8.84 7.26
CA THR A 121 -17.39 -7.58 8.01
C THR A 121 -16.59 -6.45 7.32
N ALA A 122 -15.36 -6.73 6.89
CA ALA A 122 -14.53 -5.75 6.20
C ALA A 122 -15.12 -5.38 4.83
N ALA A 123 -15.68 -6.35 4.09
CA ALA A 123 -16.35 -6.11 2.83
C ALA A 123 -17.56 -5.17 2.98
N ALA A 124 -18.39 -5.40 3.99
CA ALA A 124 -19.53 -4.53 4.31
C ALA A 124 -19.09 -3.12 4.70
N MET A 125 -18.13 -2.99 5.63
CA MET A 125 -17.61 -1.71 6.11
C MET A 125 -16.94 -0.88 4.99
N LEU A 126 -16.29 -1.53 4.04
CA LEU A 126 -15.65 -0.91 2.87
C LEU A 126 -16.60 -0.78 1.68
N GLY A 127 -17.87 -1.18 1.81
CA GLY A 127 -18.87 -1.10 0.74
C GLY A 127 -18.43 -1.83 -0.52
N ARG A 128 -17.91 -3.07 -0.37
CA ARG A 128 -17.41 -3.87 -1.48
C ARG A 128 -18.53 -4.18 -2.47
N THR A 129 -18.35 -3.74 -3.70
CA THR A 129 -19.28 -4.00 -4.82
C THR A 129 -18.51 -4.34 -6.09
N THR A 130 -19.12 -5.06 -7.00
CA THR A 130 -18.52 -5.31 -8.32
C THR A 130 -18.57 -4.03 -9.14
N ASN A 131 -17.48 -3.72 -9.86
CA ASN A 131 -17.45 -2.58 -10.77
C ASN A 131 -18.52 -2.76 -11.86
N PRO A 132 -19.47 -1.83 -12.01
CA PRO A 132 -20.54 -1.95 -13.01
C PRO A 132 -20.13 -1.47 -14.41
N ASP A 133 -18.97 -0.80 -14.52
CA ASP A 133 -18.57 -0.15 -15.75
C ASP A 133 -17.71 -1.11 -16.59
N HIS A 134 -17.95 -1.08 -17.90
CA HIS A 134 -17.14 -1.74 -18.91
C HIS A 134 -16.86 -0.74 -20.03
N GLY A 135 -15.62 -0.64 -20.46
CA GLY A 135 -15.23 0.35 -21.47
C GLY A 135 -14.07 -0.12 -22.33
N LYS A 136 -13.60 0.74 -23.22
CA LYS A 136 -12.56 0.45 -24.21
C LYS A 136 -11.31 -0.22 -23.61
N MET A 137 -10.88 0.21 -22.41
CA MET A 137 -9.73 -0.42 -21.73
C MET A 137 -10.05 -1.87 -21.33
N ASP A 138 -11.28 -2.13 -20.89
CA ASP A 138 -11.70 -3.47 -20.47
C ASP A 138 -11.78 -4.42 -21.68
N ASP A 139 -12.28 -3.91 -22.82
CA ASP A 139 -12.24 -4.64 -24.10
C ASP A 139 -10.81 -5.01 -24.50
N TRP A 140 -9.88 -4.09 -24.36
CA TRP A 140 -8.47 -4.33 -24.66
C TRP A 140 -7.82 -5.34 -23.72
N LEU A 141 -8.15 -5.27 -22.44
CA LEU A 141 -7.64 -6.24 -21.45
C LEU A 141 -8.21 -7.63 -21.71
N GLN A 142 -9.52 -7.74 -22.04
CA GLN A 142 -10.15 -9.01 -22.43
C GLN A 142 -9.53 -9.59 -23.69
N ALA A 143 -9.29 -8.76 -24.72
CA ALA A 143 -8.59 -9.19 -25.93
C ALA A 143 -7.16 -9.67 -25.65
N THR A 144 -6.48 -9.04 -24.69
CA THR A 144 -5.15 -9.46 -24.23
C THR A 144 -5.23 -10.82 -23.54
N ALA A 145 -6.18 -11.04 -22.63
CA ALA A 145 -6.41 -12.33 -21.97
C ALA A 145 -6.73 -13.43 -22.99
N ARG A 146 -7.54 -13.14 -24.01
CA ARG A 146 -7.83 -14.06 -25.13
C ARG A 146 -6.57 -14.42 -25.93
N ALA A 147 -5.73 -13.41 -26.24
CA ALA A 147 -4.48 -13.61 -26.96
C ALA A 147 -3.45 -14.42 -26.16
N MET A 148 -3.57 -14.43 -24.82
CA MET A 148 -2.79 -15.26 -23.91
C MET A 148 -3.42 -16.62 -23.59
N GLY A 149 -4.62 -16.92 -24.14
CA GLY A 149 -5.31 -18.20 -23.95
C GLY A 149 -5.98 -18.38 -22.58
N VAL A 150 -6.30 -17.29 -21.88
CA VAL A 150 -6.82 -17.28 -20.50
C VAL A 150 -8.04 -16.36 -20.33
N GLU A 151 -8.81 -16.18 -21.39
CA GLU A 151 -9.98 -15.28 -21.39
C GLU A 151 -11.04 -15.66 -20.34
N ASP A 152 -11.17 -16.92 -20.01
CA ASP A 152 -12.06 -17.45 -19.00
C ASP A 152 -11.77 -16.90 -17.57
N THR A 153 -10.58 -16.37 -17.36
CA THR A 153 -10.18 -15.74 -16.09
C THR A 153 -10.45 -14.23 -16.05
N PHE A 154 -10.89 -13.63 -17.15
CA PHE A 154 -11.21 -12.20 -17.22
C PHE A 154 -12.50 -11.86 -16.50
N GLY A 155 -12.52 -10.76 -15.78
CA GLY A 155 -13.74 -10.26 -15.14
C GLY A 155 -13.57 -8.86 -14.52
N PRO A 156 -14.71 -8.26 -14.09
CA PRO A 156 -14.68 -7.00 -13.36
C PRO A 156 -14.13 -7.21 -11.95
N VAL A 157 -13.42 -6.19 -11.42
CA VAL A 157 -12.89 -6.25 -10.05
C VAL A 157 -13.94 -5.82 -9.01
N PRO A 158 -13.97 -6.45 -7.83
CA PRO A 158 -14.72 -5.93 -6.69
C PRO A 158 -14.00 -4.72 -6.08
N GLN A 159 -14.75 -3.65 -5.78
CA GLN A 159 -14.20 -2.39 -5.31
C GLN A 159 -15.01 -1.77 -4.18
N GLY A 160 -14.33 -1.01 -3.31
CA GLY A 160 -14.92 -0.16 -2.29
C GLY A 160 -15.20 1.24 -2.85
N ILE A 161 -16.13 1.37 -3.79
CA ILE A 161 -16.53 2.64 -4.42
C ILE A 161 -18.04 2.74 -4.43
N TYR A 162 -18.56 3.91 -4.06
CA TYR A 162 -19.97 4.22 -4.26
C TYR A 162 -20.21 4.64 -5.70
N PHE A 163 -20.79 3.76 -6.50
CA PHE A 163 -21.03 4.00 -7.91
C PHE A 163 -22.28 4.84 -8.17
N GLY A 164 -23.23 4.95 -7.31
CA GLY A 164 -24.43 5.80 -7.33
C GLY A 164 -24.70 6.68 -8.56
N GLN A 165 -25.56 7.63 -8.47
CA GLN A 165 -25.72 8.62 -9.55
C GLN A 165 -24.50 9.55 -9.58
N ALA A 166 -23.80 9.60 -10.72
CA ALA A 166 -22.57 10.36 -10.89
C ALA A 166 -22.71 11.83 -10.45
N GLY A 167 -21.86 12.29 -9.57
CA GLY A 167 -21.84 13.66 -9.06
C GLY A 167 -22.97 14.02 -8.09
N LYS A 168 -23.92 13.12 -7.79
CA LYS A 168 -24.97 13.36 -6.82
C LYS A 168 -24.53 12.89 -5.43
N THR A 169 -24.64 13.78 -4.45
CA THR A 169 -24.40 13.47 -3.05
C THR A 169 -25.66 12.88 -2.43
N GLU A 170 -25.48 11.79 -1.65
CA GLU A 170 -26.54 11.11 -0.91
C GLU A 170 -26.11 10.88 0.54
N PRO A 171 -27.04 10.80 1.49
CA PRO A 171 -26.74 10.33 2.84
C PRO A 171 -26.06 8.96 2.80
N ASP A 172 -25.37 8.58 3.89
CA ASP A 172 -24.60 7.35 3.98
C ASP A 172 -25.28 6.14 3.32
N PRO A 173 -24.71 5.57 2.25
CA PRO A 173 -25.29 4.42 1.55
C PRO A 173 -24.81 3.05 2.09
N PHE A 174 -23.93 3.01 3.11
CA PHE A 174 -23.22 1.80 3.52
C PHE A 174 -23.42 1.40 4.98
N LEU A 175 -23.54 2.38 5.89
CA LEU A 175 -23.45 2.15 7.34
C LEU A 175 -24.78 2.43 8.07
N GLY A 176 -25.90 2.30 7.36
CA GLY A 176 -27.24 2.47 7.94
C GLY A 176 -27.55 3.90 8.39
N GLY A 177 -26.93 4.90 7.79
CA GLY A 177 -27.08 6.31 8.14
C GLY A 177 -26.10 6.80 9.21
N ALA A 178 -25.23 5.94 9.73
CA ALA A 178 -24.24 6.32 10.74
C ALA A 178 -22.92 6.85 10.12
N GLY A 179 -22.72 6.64 8.83
CA GLY A 179 -21.57 7.12 8.08
C GLY A 179 -21.76 8.51 7.48
N PRO A 180 -20.70 9.08 6.89
CA PRO A 180 -20.79 10.36 6.19
C PRO A 180 -21.49 10.23 4.85
N GLU A 181 -21.99 11.33 4.33
CA GLU A 181 -22.53 11.41 2.97
C GLU A 181 -21.51 10.95 1.90
N ARG A 182 -22.01 10.48 0.77
CA ARG A 182 -21.21 10.03 -0.38
C ARG A 182 -21.69 10.65 -1.68
N MET A 183 -20.75 11.07 -2.50
CA MET A 183 -21.02 11.43 -3.88
C MET A 183 -20.90 10.19 -4.78
N GLY A 184 -21.85 9.98 -5.68
CA GLY A 184 -21.77 8.94 -6.70
C GLY A 184 -20.55 9.16 -7.60
N CYS A 185 -19.84 8.07 -7.94
CA CYS A 185 -18.58 8.10 -8.69
C CYS A 185 -18.73 8.79 -10.04
N THR A 186 -17.90 9.81 -10.30
CA THR A 186 -17.86 10.56 -11.57
C THR A 186 -17.04 9.89 -12.67
N ARG A 187 -16.43 8.74 -12.38
CA ARG A 187 -15.57 7.96 -13.31
C ARG A 187 -14.34 8.73 -13.79
N CYS A 188 -13.75 9.53 -12.93
CA CYS A 188 -12.62 10.39 -13.26
C CYS A 188 -11.25 9.68 -13.36
N GLY A 189 -11.16 8.37 -13.06
CA GLY A 189 -9.90 7.61 -13.05
C GLY A 189 -8.96 7.89 -11.88
N GLY A 190 -9.33 8.78 -10.95
CA GLY A 190 -8.46 9.32 -9.90
C GLY A 190 -8.30 8.47 -8.64
N CYS A 191 -8.74 7.20 -8.62
CA CYS A 191 -8.75 6.41 -7.37
C CYS A 191 -7.37 6.26 -6.73
N LEU A 192 -6.31 6.06 -7.53
CA LEU A 192 -4.92 5.91 -7.05
C LEU A 192 -4.31 7.20 -6.49
N THR A 193 -4.88 8.34 -6.82
CA THR A 193 -4.33 9.65 -6.52
C THR A 193 -5.17 10.43 -5.51
N GLY A 194 -6.13 9.73 -4.91
CA GLY A 194 -7.11 10.27 -3.99
C GLY A 194 -8.45 10.58 -4.68
N CYS A 195 -9.53 10.33 -3.99
CA CYS A 195 -10.88 10.56 -4.51
C CYS A 195 -11.42 11.89 -3.98
N SER A 196 -11.28 12.96 -4.75
CA SER A 196 -11.78 14.29 -4.40
C SER A 196 -13.30 14.36 -4.25
N ASP A 197 -14.01 13.44 -4.89
CA ASP A 197 -15.48 13.38 -4.85
C ASP A 197 -15.99 12.65 -3.60
N GLY A 198 -15.12 11.90 -2.90
CA GLY A 198 -15.51 11.12 -1.73
C GLY A 198 -16.28 9.85 -2.04
N SER A 199 -16.33 9.42 -3.29
CA SER A 199 -17.00 8.16 -3.71
C SER A 199 -16.24 6.92 -3.24
N LYS A 200 -14.91 7.00 -3.16
CA LYS A 200 -14.05 5.91 -2.71
C LYS A 200 -14.12 5.72 -1.19
N ASN A 201 -14.28 4.49 -0.74
CA ASN A 201 -14.33 4.13 0.68
C ASN A 201 -12.93 4.06 1.31
N SER A 202 -12.28 5.22 1.49
CA SER A 202 -11.10 5.33 2.34
C SER A 202 -11.47 5.26 3.82
N LEU A 203 -10.52 4.87 4.67
CA LEU A 203 -10.76 4.57 6.09
C LEU A 203 -11.22 5.76 6.93
N ASP A 204 -10.93 6.98 6.49
CA ASP A 204 -11.44 8.23 7.05
C ASP A 204 -12.96 8.40 6.87
N LYS A 205 -13.58 7.62 6.00
CA LYS A 205 -15.01 7.67 5.68
C LYS A 205 -15.82 6.49 6.25
N ASN A 206 -15.19 5.58 6.95
CA ASN A 206 -15.84 4.43 7.57
C ASN A 206 -15.27 4.19 8.98
N TYR A 207 -14.29 3.31 9.16
CA TYR A 207 -13.76 2.94 10.47
C TYR A 207 -13.35 4.13 11.33
N LEU A 208 -12.57 5.07 10.79
CA LEU A 208 -12.10 6.24 11.56
C LEU A 208 -13.23 7.23 11.84
N TYR A 209 -14.11 7.47 10.86
CA TYR A 209 -15.28 8.32 11.03
C TYR A 209 -16.16 7.82 12.18
N MET A 210 -16.46 6.53 12.17
CA MET A 210 -17.26 5.89 13.23
C MET A 210 -16.55 5.93 14.59
N ALA A 211 -15.23 5.72 14.61
CA ALA A 211 -14.44 5.80 15.84
C ALA A 211 -14.45 7.21 16.43
N GLU A 212 -14.29 8.27 15.60
CA GLU A 212 -14.38 9.66 16.05
C GLU A 212 -15.77 10.00 16.62
N ASN A 213 -16.84 9.51 15.99
CA ASN A 213 -18.20 9.68 16.50
C ASN A 213 -18.43 9.01 17.87
N LEU A 214 -17.64 7.99 18.20
CA LEU A 214 -17.63 7.30 19.50
C LEU A 214 -16.60 7.91 20.48
N GLY A 215 -15.95 9.02 20.13
CA GLY A 215 -15.02 9.75 21.00
C GLY A 215 -13.55 9.37 20.88
N ALA A 216 -13.15 8.61 19.86
CA ALA A 216 -11.73 8.42 19.56
C ALA A 216 -11.09 9.74 19.09
N GLU A 217 -9.89 10.04 19.58
CA GLU A 217 -9.13 11.20 19.15
C GLU A 217 -8.11 10.83 18.07
N ILE A 218 -8.26 11.38 16.86
CA ILE A 218 -7.25 11.23 15.80
C ILE A 218 -6.35 12.46 15.80
N LEU A 219 -5.06 12.27 16.06
CA LEU A 219 -4.04 13.30 16.17
C LEU A 219 -3.15 13.29 14.91
N PRO A 220 -3.49 14.07 13.86
CA PRO A 220 -2.65 14.19 12.67
C PRO A 220 -1.38 15.01 12.95
N ASP A 221 -0.46 15.02 11.98
CA ASP A 221 0.86 15.67 12.09
C ASP A 221 1.63 15.24 13.37
N THR A 222 1.45 13.99 13.80
CA THR A 222 1.99 13.46 15.06
C THR A 222 2.78 12.19 14.78
N LYS A 223 4.09 12.35 14.57
CA LYS A 223 4.99 11.22 14.33
C LYS A 223 5.52 10.68 15.64
N VAL A 224 5.26 9.40 15.91
CA VAL A 224 5.87 8.68 17.03
C VAL A 224 7.34 8.41 16.75
N VAL A 225 8.19 8.63 17.75
CA VAL A 225 9.65 8.43 17.66
C VAL A 225 10.20 7.51 18.74
N SER A 226 9.46 7.28 19.82
CA SER A 226 9.85 6.40 20.92
C SER A 226 8.61 5.80 21.60
N ILE A 227 8.76 4.56 22.05
CA ILE A 227 7.84 3.88 22.97
C ILE A 227 8.69 3.40 24.14
N ARG A 228 8.28 3.72 25.37
CA ARG A 228 8.98 3.35 26.59
C ARG A 228 8.02 2.75 27.60
N PRO A 229 8.30 1.57 28.18
CA PRO A 229 7.58 1.07 29.34
C PRO A 229 7.76 2.00 30.54
N LEU A 230 6.72 2.16 31.35
CA LEU A 230 6.76 2.90 32.60
C LEU A 230 6.91 1.92 33.79
N GLU A 231 7.66 2.30 34.80
CA GLU A 231 7.78 1.51 36.03
C GLU A 231 6.43 1.30 36.74
N SER A 232 5.55 2.30 36.62
CA SER A 232 4.17 2.25 37.14
C SER A 232 3.23 1.38 36.32
N GLY A 233 3.71 0.73 35.27
CA GLY A 233 2.92 -0.01 34.28
C GLY A 233 2.44 0.88 33.13
N GLY A 234 2.22 0.24 31.96
CA GLY A 234 1.86 0.92 30.71
C GLY A 234 3.05 1.52 29.99
N TYR A 235 2.78 2.45 29.09
CA TYR A 235 3.77 2.99 28.15
C TYR A 235 3.68 4.50 28.05
N GLU A 236 4.82 5.12 27.81
CA GLU A 236 4.97 6.50 27.37
C GLU A 236 5.39 6.53 25.90
N VAL A 237 4.72 7.35 25.10
CA VAL A 237 4.93 7.50 23.66
C VAL A 237 5.39 8.92 23.37
N GLU A 238 6.63 9.06 22.89
CA GLU A 238 7.18 10.35 22.48
C GLU A 238 6.84 10.65 21.02
N THR A 239 6.49 11.90 20.76
CA THR A 239 6.06 12.35 19.44
C THR A 239 6.74 13.64 19.02
N VAL A 240 6.84 13.83 17.70
CA VAL A 240 7.36 15.04 17.08
C VAL A 240 6.46 15.49 15.93
N ASN A 241 6.54 16.77 15.60
CA ASN A 241 5.97 17.25 14.35
C ASN A 241 6.86 16.77 13.17
N PRO A 242 6.34 16.04 12.18
CA PRO A 242 7.15 15.51 11.07
C PRO A 242 7.80 16.59 10.19
N SER A 243 7.19 17.78 10.12
CA SER A 243 7.70 18.94 9.36
C SER A 243 8.70 19.77 10.17
N ASN A 244 8.69 19.66 11.48
CA ASN A 244 9.63 20.32 12.39
C ASN A 244 9.99 19.37 13.54
N ARG A 245 10.96 18.50 13.31
CA ARG A 245 11.37 17.46 14.28
C ARG A 245 11.99 18.02 15.57
N ALA A 246 12.40 19.28 15.57
CA ALA A 246 12.84 19.95 16.80
C ALA A 246 11.64 20.27 17.73
N GLN A 247 10.44 20.37 17.19
CA GLN A 247 9.22 20.56 17.95
C GLN A 247 8.77 19.22 18.53
N ARG A 248 9.29 18.90 19.71
CA ARG A 248 8.77 17.81 20.54
C ARG A 248 7.41 18.20 21.09
N ARG A 249 6.51 17.24 21.14
CA ARG A 249 5.21 17.39 21.82
C ARG A 249 5.27 16.75 23.20
N THR A 250 4.34 17.09 24.07
CA THR A 250 4.17 16.40 25.34
C THR A 250 3.99 14.92 25.11
N PRO A 251 4.75 14.03 25.77
CA PRO A 251 4.58 12.59 25.68
C PRO A 251 3.17 12.19 26.09
N VAL A 252 2.62 11.17 25.42
CA VAL A 252 1.28 10.64 25.69
C VAL A 252 1.42 9.27 26.34
N ARG A 253 0.55 8.97 27.33
CA ARG A 253 0.64 7.75 28.16
C ARG A 253 -0.62 6.92 28.10
N ALA A 254 -0.47 5.60 27.96
CA ALA A 254 -1.57 4.64 28.03
C ALA A 254 -1.10 3.29 28.58
N PRO A 255 -2.01 2.49 29.16
CA PRO A 255 -1.72 1.12 29.57
C PRO A 255 -1.36 0.22 28.38
N ARG A 256 -1.86 0.53 27.18
CA ARG A 256 -1.69 -0.29 25.96
C ARG A 256 -1.31 0.56 24.76
N VAL A 257 -0.45 0.01 23.91
CA VAL A 257 -0.03 0.62 22.64
C VAL A 257 -0.20 -0.39 21.52
N ILE A 258 -0.85 0.02 20.43
CA ILE A 258 -0.98 -0.75 19.18
C ILE A 258 -0.08 -0.10 18.14
N VAL A 259 0.90 -0.83 17.62
CA VAL A 259 1.79 -0.35 16.57
C VAL A 259 1.25 -0.78 15.21
N ALA A 260 0.71 0.17 14.45
CA ALA A 260 0.03 -0.04 13.17
C ALA A 260 0.51 0.94 12.08
N ALA A 261 1.81 1.31 12.11
CA ALA A 261 2.40 2.31 11.23
C ALA A 261 2.78 1.80 9.81
N GLY A 262 2.20 0.68 9.38
CA GLY A 262 2.59 -0.03 8.16
C GLY A 262 3.99 -0.66 8.31
N VAL A 263 4.40 -1.50 7.36
CA VAL A 263 5.67 -2.25 7.49
C VAL A 263 6.86 -1.33 7.71
N ILE A 264 7.06 -0.34 6.85
CA ILE A 264 8.23 0.55 6.92
C ILE A 264 8.21 1.40 8.20
N GLY A 265 7.06 1.99 8.55
CA GLY A 265 6.92 2.82 9.75
C GLY A 265 7.07 2.02 11.04
N THR A 266 6.48 0.83 11.12
CA THR A 266 6.58 -0.09 12.25
C THR A 266 8.02 -0.55 12.45
N LEU A 267 8.68 -1.02 11.39
CA LEU A 267 10.06 -1.48 11.48
C LEU A 267 11.03 -0.35 11.84
N ASP A 268 10.88 0.85 11.24
CA ASP A 268 11.72 2.01 11.56
C ASP A 268 11.61 2.38 13.04
N LEU A 269 10.39 2.39 13.59
CA LEU A 269 10.13 2.69 15.00
C LEU A 269 10.66 1.60 15.94
N LEU A 270 10.31 0.33 15.69
CA LEU A 270 10.70 -0.76 16.59
C LEU A 270 12.21 -1.01 16.61
N PHE A 271 12.88 -0.93 15.47
CA PHE A 271 14.35 -0.96 15.42
C PHE A 271 14.97 0.21 16.18
N ALA A 272 14.43 1.43 16.06
CA ALA A 272 14.91 2.58 16.82
C ALA A 272 14.76 2.35 18.33
N CYS A 273 13.61 1.85 18.78
CA CYS A 273 13.36 1.55 20.19
C CYS A 273 14.26 0.43 20.71
N ARG A 274 14.51 -0.64 19.92
CA ARG A 274 15.36 -1.76 20.33
C ARG A 274 16.84 -1.41 20.30
N ASP A 275 17.34 -0.91 19.17
CA ASP A 275 18.77 -0.88 18.88
C ASP A 275 19.44 0.46 19.25
N GLU A 276 18.74 1.60 19.16
CA GLU A 276 19.30 2.94 19.35
C GLU A 276 18.90 3.53 20.71
N LEU A 277 17.60 3.58 20.98
CA LEU A 277 17.06 4.19 22.21
C LEU A 277 17.09 3.25 23.41
N ARG A 278 17.19 1.94 23.17
CA ARG A 278 17.18 0.90 24.20
C ARG A 278 15.95 0.97 25.11
N THR A 279 14.84 1.48 24.61
CA THR A 279 13.58 1.56 25.35
C THR A 279 12.79 0.25 25.31
N LEU A 280 13.00 -0.59 24.27
CA LEU A 280 12.39 -1.91 24.08
C LEU A 280 13.47 -2.93 23.67
N PRO A 281 14.50 -3.18 24.50
CA PRO A 281 15.65 -4.01 24.12
C PRO A 281 15.30 -5.50 23.90
N GLU A 282 14.20 -5.97 24.49
CA GLU A 282 13.75 -7.37 24.44
C GLU A 282 12.99 -7.76 23.17
N ILE A 283 12.80 -6.83 22.22
CA ILE A 283 12.17 -7.17 20.92
C ILE A 283 13.05 -8.21 20.21
N SER A 284 12.42 -9.26 19.71
CA SER A 284 13.07 -10.40 19.05
C SER A 284 14.08 -9.97 17.99
N SER A 285 15.15 -10.75 17.86
CA SER A 285 16.16 -10.61 16.79
C SER A 285 15.61 -10.84 15.39
N THR A 286 14.46 -11.53 15.27
CA THR A 286 13.76 -11.79 14.00
C THR A 286 12.99 -10.57 13.48
N LEU A 287 12.98 -9.44 14.22
CA LEU A 287 12.40 -8.19 13.73
C LEU A 287 12.96 -7.83 12.35
N GLY A 288 12.08 -7.57 11.41
CA GLY A 288 12.40 -7.23 10.02
C GLY A 288 12.64 -8.43 9.10
N ASP A 289 12.52 -9.67 9.59
CA ASP A 289 12.54 -10.86 8.76
C ASP A 289 11.17 -11.15 8.14
N VAL A 290 11.15 -11.99 7.11
CA VAL A 290 9.94 -12.45 6.44
C VAL A 290 9.05 -11.27 6.01
N VAL A 291 9.63 -10.33 5.28
CA VAL A 291 8.86 -9.28 4.60
C VAL A 291 8.57 -9.76 3.18
N ARG A 292 7.28 -9.83 2.82
CA ARG A 292 6.82 -10.28 1.52
C ARG A 292 6.36 -9.11 0.66
N THR A 293 6.55 -9.29 -0.63
CA THR A 293 6.00 -8.44 -1.68
C THR A 293 5.11 -9.27 -2.60
N ASN A 294 4.38 -8.64 -3.49
CA ASN A 294 3.63 -9.31 -4.54
C ASN A 294 4.42 -9.42 -5.86
N SER A 295 5.76 -9.30 -5.83
CA SER A 295 6.61 -9.33 -7.03
C SER A 295 6.05 -8.47 -8.17
N GLU A 296 5.70 -7.22 -7.88
CA GLU A 296 4.95 -6.40 -8.82
C GLU A 296 5.81 -5.90 -9.97
N ALA A 297 5.32 -6.05 -11.21
CA ALA A 297 5.87 -5.45 -12.42
C ALA A 297 4.85 -4.46 -13.01
N ILE A 298 5.35 -3.32 -13.49
CA ILE A 298 4.55 -2.26 -14.10
C ILE A 298 4.95 -2.11 -15.57
N VAL A 299 4.06 -2.56 -16.45
CA VAL A 299 4.23 -2.47 -17.90
C VAL A 299 3.08 -1.67 -18.51
N ALA A 300 3.20 -1.26 -19.76
CA ALA A 300 2.19 -0.43 -20.38
C ALA A 300 2.12 -0.60 -21.90
N ALA A 301 1.01 -0.16 -22.49
CA ALA A 301 0.92 0.09 -23.93
C ALA A 301 0.39 1.50 -24.18
N LEU A 302 1.05 2.22 -25.09
CA LEU A 302 0.64 3.56 -25.53
C LEU A 302 -0.11 3.44 -26.85
N SER A 303 -1.37 3.88 -26.87
CA SER A 303 -2.17 3.93 -28.10
C SER A 303 -1.58 4.89 -29.14
N PRO A 304 -1.55 4.53 -30.43
CA PRO A 304 -1.15 5.41 -31.50
C PRO A 304 -2.20 6.49 -31.81
N ASP A 305 -3.47 6.23 -31.50
CA ASP A 305 -4.58 7.13 -31.81
C ASP A 305 -4.62 8.34 -30.87
N PRO A 306 -4.42 9.57 -31.37
CA PRO A 306 -4.52 10.78 -30.54
C PRO A 306 -5.94 11.12 -30.06
N ALA A 307 -6.96 10.49 -30.63
CA ALA A 307 -8.36 10.67 -30.24
C ALA A 307 -8.76 9.80 -29.03
N ASP A 308 -7.95 8.81 -28.68
CA ASP A 308 -8.22 7.95 -27.52
C ASP A 308 -8.29 8.76 -26.22
N ASP A 309 -9.35 8.46 -25.45
CA ASP A 309 -9.52 8.92 -24.08
C ASP A 309 -9.85 7.73 -23.17
N LEU A 310 -8.83 7.23 -22.49
CA LEU A 310 -8.91 6.07 -21.59
C LEU A 310 -9.13 6.49 -20.14
N THR A 311 -9.33 7.76 -19.85
CA THR A 311 -9.41 8.28 -18.46
C THR A 311 -10.77 7.97 -17.80
N HIS A 312 -11.82 7.68 -18.57
CA HIS A 312 -13.15 7.44 -18.05
C HIS A 312 -13.29 6.07 -17.39
N GLY A 313 -13.70 6.04 -16.12
CA GLY A 313 -13.90 4.84 -15.30
C GLY A 313 -13.22 4.91 -13.94
N ALA A 314 -13.37 3.88 -13.11
CA ALA A 314 -12.52 3.69 -11.93
C ALA A 314 -11.07 3.40 -12.35
N ALA A 315 -10.07 3.72 -11.51
CA ALA A 315 -8.67 3.53 -11.88
C ALA A 315 -8.33 2.10 -12.32
N ILE A 316 -8.92 1.10 -11.68
CA ILE A 316 -8.89 -0.31 -12.09
C ILE A 316 -10.32 -0.77 -12.22
N SER A 317 -10.72 -1.34 -13.37
CA SER A 317 -12.09 -1.81 -13.62
C SER A 317 -12.19 -3.31 -13.81
N SER A 318 -11.15 -3.93 -14.38
CA SER A 318 -11.12 -5.35 -14.70
C SER A 318 -9.75 -5.97 -14.47
N HIS A 319 -9.72 -7.31 -14.48
CA HIS A 319 -8.53 -8.12 -14.28
C HIS A 319 -8.62 -9.45 -15.03
N PHE A 320 -7.48 -10.15 -15.10
CA PHE A 320 -7.42 -11.56 -15.45
C PHE A 320 -6.21 -12.25 -14.78
N TYR A 321 -6.16 -13.57 -14.81
CA TYR A 321 -5.04 -14.37 -14.35
C TYR A 321 -4.29 -14.97 -15.53
N ALA A 322 -3.01 -14.60 -15.71
CA ALA A 322 -2.17 -15.17 -16.76
C ALA A 322 -1.81 -16.65 -16.49
N ASN A 323 -1.77 -17.02 -15.22
CA ASN A 323 -1.62 -18.39 -14.71
C ASN A 323 -2.06 -18.43 -13.26
N ALA A 324 -1.94 -19.59 -12.57
CA ALA A 324 -2.35 -19.79 -11.19
C ALA A 324 -1.68 -18.81 -10.19
N HIS A 325 -0.56 -18.18 -10.55
CA HIS A 325 0.24 -17.34 -9.66
C HIS A 325 0.36 -15.89 -10.12
N THR A 326 -0.06 -15.56 -11.33
CA THR A 326 0.15 -14.24 -11.92
C THR A 326 -1.17 -13.56 -12.22
N HIS A 327 -1.44 -12.50 -11.49
CA HIS A 327 -2.63 -11.66 -11.59
C HIS A 327 -2.31 -10.35 -12.32
N ILE A 328 -3.12 -9.97 -13.28
CA ILE A 328 -2.94 -8.78 -14.11
C ILE A 328 -4.16 -7.88 -13.99
N THR A 329 -3.91 -6.62 -13.62
CA THR A 329 -4.92 -5.55 -13.65
C THR A 329 -4.46 -4.44 -14.57
N GLN A 330 -5.40 -3.61 -15.01
CA GLN A 330 -5.05 -2.41 -15.77
C GLN A 330 -5.38 -1.15 -14.97
N ASN A 331 -4.55 -0.12 -15.14
CA ASN A 331 -4.70 1.16 -14.49
C ASN A 331 -4.85 2.27 -15.51
N ARG A 332 -5.75 3.20 -15.22
CA ARG A 332 -5.88 4.48 -15.92
C ARG A 332 -5.44 5.62 -15.02
N PHE A 333 -5.04 6.72 -15.62
CA PHE A 333 -4.61 7.91 -14.92
C PHE A 333 -5.57 9.07 -15.13
N PRO A 334 -5.81 9.89 -14.08
CA PRO A 334 -6.56 11.12 -14.23
C PRO A 334 -5.74 12.19 -14.96
N PRO A 335 -6.38 13.29 -15.40
CA PRO A 335 -5.66 14.45 -15.92
C PRO A 335 -4.58 14.94 -14.94
N GLY A 336 -3.44 15.37 -15.47
CA GLY A 336 -2.30 15.84 -14.66
C GLY A 336 -1.18 14.82 -14.47
N TYR A 337 -1.42 13.54 -14.76
CA TYR A 337 -0.44 12.46 -14.59
C TYR A 337 0.50 12.27 -15.79
N ASP A 338 0.57 13.20 -16.69
CA ASP A 338 1.51 13.16 -17.83
C ASP A 338 2.99 13.03 -17.42
N PHE A 339 3.35 13.41 -16.19
CA PHE A 339 4.71 13.24 -15.67
C PHE A 339 5.12 11.77 -15.55
N MET A 340 4.18 10.83 -15.44
CA MET A 340 4.45 9.39 -15.38
C MET A 340 5.16 8.86 -16.63
N ARG A 341 5.10 9.59 -17.75
CA ARG A 341 5.85 9.27 -18.97
C ARG A 341 7.36 9.15 -18.74
N TRP A 342 7.89 9.90 -17.77
CA TRP A 342 9.31 9.89 -17.44
C TRP A 342 9.76 8.63 -16.70
N TYR A 343 8.82 7.85 -16.18
CA TYR A 343 9.08 6.55 -15.56
C TYR A 343 9.04 5.41 -16.58
N MET A 344 8.56 5.65 -17.82
CA MET A 344 8.41 4.63 -18.85
C MET A 344 9.58 4.61 -19.80
N GLY A 345 10.00 3.41 -20.18
CA GLY A 345 11.05 3.13 -21.16
C GLY A 345 10.62 2.08 -22.17
N PRO A 346 11.46 1.73 -23.15
CA PRO A 346 11.17 0.66 -24.10
C PRO A 346 11.03 -0.68 -23.36
N LEU A 347 10.05 -1.49 -23.75
CA LEU A 347 9.86 -2.82 -23.20
C LEU A 347 11.11 -3.69 -23.46
N THR A 348 11.70 -4.21 -22.39
CA THR A 348 12.96 -4.96 -22.47
C THR A 348 12.88 -6.25 -21.65
N ASP A 349 13.19 -7.37 -22.28
CA ASP A 349 13.23 -8.68 -21.64
C ASP A 349 14.56 -8.98 -20.98
N GLY A 350 14.54 -9.87 -20.02
CA GLY A 350 15.71 -10.56 -19.49
C GLY A 350 15.87 -10.51 -17.98
N THR A 351 16.32 -11.62 -17.44
CA THR A 351 16.53 -11.82 -16.00
C THR A 351 17.84 -11.21 -15.48
N LYS A 352 18.84 -11.06 -16.37
CA LYS A 352 20.15 -10.49 -15.99
C LYS A 352 20.09 -8.96 -16.01
N ALA A 353 20.21 -8.33 -14.86
CA ALA A 353 20.10 -6.88 -14.65
C ALA A 353 20.96 -6.06 -15.61
N PHE A 354 22.27 -6.36 -15.68
CA PHE A 354 23.21 -5.60 -16.49
C PHE A 354 22.88 -5.66 -17.99
N SER A 355 22.61 -6.86 -18.53
CA SER A 355 22.30 -7.01 -19.96
C SER A 355 20.93 -6.42 -20.31
N ARG A 356 19.97 -6.40 -19.36
CA ARG A 356 18.68 -5.76 -19.53
C ARG A 356 18.84 -4.23 -19.58
N ALA A 357 19.59 -3.66 -18.65
CA ALA A 357 19.88 -2.22 -18.65
C ALA A 357 20.58 -1.78 -19.96
N LEU A 358 21.59 -2.52 -20.42
CA LEU A 358 22.25 -2.24 -21.71
C LEU A 358 21.28 -2.30 -22.88
N ARG A 359 20.40 -3.33 -22.94
CA ARG A 359 19.39 -3.43 -24.00
C ARG A 359 18.39 -2.28 -23.97
N THR A 360 17.98 -1.84 -22.77
CA THR A 360 17.08 -0.69 -22.62
C THR A 360 17.74 0.58 -23.15
N ILE A 361 18.98 0.84 -22.77
CA ILE A 361 19.76 2.00 -23.27
C ILE A 361 19.95 1.89 -24.78
N ALA A 362 20.36 0.73 -25.29
CA ALA A 362 20.52 0.50 -26.72
C ALA A 362 19.19 0.72 -27.48
N GLY A 363 18.08 0.27 -26.94
CA GLY A 363 16.74 0.47 -27.51
C GLY A 363 16.37 1.96 -27.66
N VAL A 364 16.74 2.78 -26.67
CA VAL A 364 16.57 4.24 -26.74
C VAL A 364 17.46 4.86 -27.82
N VAL A 365 18.72 4.45 -27.89
CA VAL A 365 19.72 4.99 -28.84
C VAL A 365 19.44 4.56 -30.28
N VAL A 366 19.06 3.29 -30.49
CA VAL A 366 18.80 2.74 -31.84
C VAL A 366 17.45 3.21 -32.39
N HIS A 367 16.46 3.47 -31.50
CA HIS A 367 15.12 3.91 -31.92
C HIS A 367 14.76 5.29 -31.33
N PRO A 368 15.56 6.34 -31.54
CA PRO A 368 15.36 7.63 -30.87
C PRO A 368 14.02 8.29 -31.24
N VAL A 369 13.61 8.19 -32.51
CA VAL A 369 12.35 8.77 -32.99
C VAL A 369 11.14 8.11 -32.30
N ARG A 370 11.15 6.79 -32.13
CA ARG A 370 10.08 6.05 -31.43
C ARG A 370 10.03 6.46 -29.95
N THR A 371 11.19 6.55 -29.30
CA THR A 371 11.30 6.97 -27.89
C THR A 371 10.79 8.40 -27.69
N LEU A 372 11.22 9.33 -28.53
CA LEU A 372 10.78 10.73 -28.48
C LEU A 372 9.28 10.86 -28.74
N ARG A 373 8.75 10.16 -29.75
CA ARG A 373 7.31 10.15 -30.03
C ARG A 373 6.51 9.66 -28.83
N ALA A 374 6.97 8.62 -28.12
CA ALA A 374 6.29 8.11 -26.93
C ALA A 374 6.39 9.12 -25.76
N LEU A 375 7.57 9.68 -25.49
CA LEU A 375 7.78 10.65 -24.43
C LEU A 375 7.01 11.95 -24.63
N PHE A 376 6.94 12.45 -25.88
CA PHE A 376 6.27 13.71 -26.21
C PHE A 376 4.89 13.52 -26.83
N ALA A 377 4.30 12.34 -26.67
CA ALA A 377 2.93 12.07 -27.12
C ALA A 377 1.97 13.08 -26.49
N ARG A 378 1.17 13.74 -27.33
CA ARG A 378 0.15 14.67 -26.84
C ARG A 378 -0.93 13.90 -26.09
N ASN A 379 -1.44 14.47 -24.98
CA ASN A 379 -2.44 13.84 -24.11
C ASN A 379 -2.01 12.41 -23.69
N TRP A 380 -0.77 12.25 -23.28
CA TRP A 380 -0.19 10.94 -22.97
C TRP A 380 -1.04 10.16 -21.95
N HIS A 381 -1.50 10.81 -20.86
CA HIS A 381 -2.33 10.18 -19.82
C HIS A 381 -3.65 9.62 -20.34
N LYS A 382 -4.18 10.17 -21.44
CA LYS A 382 -5.41 9.69 -22.09
C LYS A 382 -5.21 8.46 -22.95
N ARG A 383 -3.99 8.19 -23.35
CA ARG A 383 -3.62 7.19 -24.37
C ARG A 383 -2.84 6.02 -23.82
N ILE A 384 -2.34 6.13 -22.60
CA ILE A 384 -1.61 5.07 -21.95
C ILE A 384 -2.56 4.16 -21.17
N THR A 385 -2.38 2.86 -21.30
CA THR A 385 -2.92 1.88 -20.38
C THR A 385 -1.78 1.17 -19.67
N VAL A 386 -1.79 1.16 -18.36
CA VAL A 386 -0.77 0.55 -17.54
C VAL A 386 -1.28 -0.76 -16.98
N LEU A 387 -0.50 -1.82 -17.14
CA LEU A 387 -0.76 -3.11 -16.52
C LEU A 387 0.08 -3.22 -15.25
N THR A 388 -0.57 -3.49 -14.14
CA THR A 388 0.07 -3.90 -12.90
C THR A 388 -0.04 -5.41 -12.81
N VAL A 389 1.11 -6.08 -12.81
CA VAL A 389 1.23 -7.53 -12.82
C VAL A 389 1.81 -7.97 -11.48
N MET A 390 1.08 -8.80 -10.77
CA MET A 390 1.39 -9.25 -9.41
C MET A 390 1.49 -10.76 -9.36
N GLN A 391 2.36 -11.28 -8.50
CA GLN A 391 2.53 -12.72 -8.32
C GLN A 391 2.33 -13.13 -6.85
N SER A 392 1.73 -14.30 -6.64
CA SER A 392 1.57 -14.95 -5.34
C SER A 392 2.73 -15.91 -5.00
N LEU A 393 3.86 -15.80 -5.69
CA LEU A 393 5.06 -16.57 -5.42
C LEU A 393 5.77 -16.06 -4.17
N ASP A 394 6.53 -16.95 -3.49
CA ASP A 394 7.27 -16.58 -2.29
C ASP A 394 8.45 -15.66 -2.63
N SER A 395 8.23 -14.36 -2.51
CA SER A 395 9.24 -13.33 -2.69
C SER A 395 9.50 -12.63 -1.36
N GLN A 396 10.53 -13.08 -0.66
CA GLN A 396 10.90 -12.56 0.65
C GLN A 396 12.11 -11.65 0.58
N ILE A 397 12.03 -10.57 1.35
CA ILE A 397 13.14 -9.70 1.70
C ILE A 397 13.19 -9.55 3.22
N SER A 398 14.32 -9.09 3.72
CA SER A 398 14.46 -8.72 5.12
C SER A 398 14.85 -7.25 5.23
N PHE A 399 14.44 -6.62 6.32
CA PHE A 399 14.89 -5.28 6.67
C PHE A 399 15.77 -5.32 7.92
N ARG A 400 16.78 -4.44 7.91
CA ARG A 400 17.61 -4.15 9.09
C ARG A 400 17.79 -2.64 9.17
N ARG A 401 18.13 -2.15 10.35
CA ARG A 401 18.46 -0.75 10.55
C ARG A 401 19.93 -0.60 10.89
N GLY A 402 20.63 0.32 10.21
CA GLY A 402 22.04 0.51 10.41
C GLY A 402 22.58 1.75 9.67
N ARG A 403 23.83 2.08 9.94
CA ARG A 403 24.55 3.17 9.28
C ARG A 403 25.09 2.67 7.95
N ARG A 404 24.99 3.51 6.90
CA ARG A 404 25.60 3.24 5.60
C ARG A 404 26.95 3.94 5.49
N PHE A 405 27.88 3.34 4.77
CA PHE A 405 29.22 3.94 4.52
C PHE A 405 29.12 5.35 3.91
N LEU A 406 28.22 5.55 2.95
CA LEU A 406 27.97 6.85 2.31
C LEU A 406 27.12 7.82 3.15
N TRP A 407 26.49 7.36 4.25
CA TRP A 407 25.68 8.19 5.14
C TRP A 407 25.81 7.71 6.57
N PRO A 408 26.97 7.91 7.21
CA PRO A 408 27.28 7.35 8.53
C PRO A 408 26.59 8.08 9.69
N PHE A 409 26.00 9.25 9.44
CA PHE A 409 25.50 10.13 10.49
C PHE A 409 24.18 9.67 11.11
N LYS A 410 23.35 8.92 10.37
CA LYS A 410 22.05 8.47 10.86
C LYS A 410 21.76 7.04 10.43
N PRO A 411 21.35 6.15 11.36
CA PRO A 411 20.84 4.84 10.98
C PRO A 411 19.59 4.95 10.13
N MET A 412 19.49 4.10 9.11
CA MET A 412 18.39 4.02 8.16
C MET A 412 18.01 2.56 7.93
N LEU A 413 16.75 2.32 7.58
CA LEU A 413 16.33 1.00 7.11
C LEU A 413 17.06 0.67 5.79
N HIS A 414 17.46 -0.57 5.65
CA HIS A 414 18.00 -1.16 4.42
C HIS A 414 17.44 -2.55 4.22
N SER A 415 17.19 -2.90 2.97
CA SER A 415 16.72 -4.23 2.61
C SER A 415 17.89 -5.17 2.30
N SER A 416 17.71 -6.44 2.55
CA SER A 416 18.55 -7.56 2.09
C SER A 416 17.67 -8.58 1.38
N ALA A 417 18.26 -9.37 0.48
CA ALA A 417 17.58 -10.51 -0.10
C ALA A 417 17.20 -11.50 0.99
N GLY A 418 15.97 -12.02 0.95
CA GLY A 418 15.54 -13.10 1.83
C GLY A 418 16.12 -14.47 1.38
N ALA A 419 15.83 -15.50 2.15
CA ALA A 419 16.28 -16.88 1.87
C ALA A 419 15.80 -17.39 0.49
N ALA A 420 14.69 -16.91 -0.03
CA ALA A 420 14.12 -17.28 -1.32
C ALA A 420 14.67 -16.50 -2.53
N GLY A 421 15.72 -15.68 -2.34
CA GLY A 421 16.40 -14.99 -3.45
C GLY A 421 15.93 -13.57 -3.77
N GLY A 422 14.95 -13.03 -3.03
CA GLY A 422 14.47 -11.65 -3.19
C GLY A 422 13.36 -11.49 -4.25
N THR A 423 12.96 -10.23 -4.50
CA THR A 423 11.86 -9.88 -5.40
C THR A 423 12.34 -9.79 -6.84
N PRO A 424 11.75 -10.54 -7.81
CA PRO A 424 12.13 -10.42 -9.21
C PRO A 424 11.72 -9.04 -9.76
N ALA A 425 12.63 -8.41 -10.48
CA ALA A 425 12.36 -7.16 -11.20
C ALA A 425 11.97 -7.40 -12.67
N TYR A 426 11.75 -8.65 -13.06
CA TYR A 426 11.31 -9.05 -14.40
C TYR A 426 10.35 -10.22 -14.29
N ILE A 427 9.16 -10.02 -14.81
CA ILE A 427 8.10 -11.03 -14.90
C ILE A 427 7.80 -11.28 -16.38
N PRO A 428 8.08 -12.47 -16.93
CA PRO A 428 7.87 -12.76 -18.36
C PRO A 428 6.43 -12.51 -18.81
N GLU A 429 5.45 -12.93 -18.00
CA GLU A 429 4.02 -12.77 -18.28
C GLU A 429 3.61 -11.30 -18.38
N ALA A 430 4.26 -10.41 -17.62
CA ALA A 430 4.02 -8.97 -17.72
C ALA A 430 4.42 -8.42 -19.09
N ASN A 431 5.63 -8.78 -19.54
CA ASN A 431 6.12 -8.35 -20.84
C ASN A 431 5.33 -8.96 -21.98
N GLU A 432 4.89 -10.21 -21.86
CA GLU A 432 4.01 -10.86 -22.83
C GLU A 432 2.67 -10.13 -22.95
N ALA A 433 2.00 -9.86 -21.80
CA ALA A 433 0.75 -9.11 -21.78
C ALA A 433 0.89 -7.72 -22.43
N ALA A 434 1.98 -6.99 -22.12
CA ALA A 434 2.23 -5.68 -22.71
C ALA A 434 2.41 -5.75 -24.24
N ARG A 435 3.05 -6.82 -24.77
CA ARG A 435 3.17 -7.03 -26.23
C ARG A 435 1.83 -7.34 -26.85
N LYS A 436 1.10 -8.31 -26.29
CA LYS A 436 -0.22 -8.70 -26.81
C LYS A 436 -1.18 -7.53 -26.83
N LEU A 437 -1.20 -6.73 -25.76
CA LEU A 437 -1.98 -5.51 -25.68
C LEU A 437 -1.55 -4.51 -26.76
N ALA A 438 -0.24 -4.24 -26.89
CA ALA A 438 0.28 -3.32 -27.90
C ALA A 438 0.02 -3.80 -29.34
N GLU A 439 0.14 -5.09 -29.61
CA GLU A 439 -0.21 -5.70 -30.91
C GLU A 439 -1.69 -5.48 -31.23
N HIS A 440 -2.59 -5.74 -30.27
CA HIS A 440 -4.03 -5.57 -30.45
C HIS A 440 -4.43 -4.13 -30.80
N ILE A 441 -3.81 -3.14 -30.12
CA ILE A 441 -4.15 -1.71 -30.32
C ILE A 441 -3.30 -1.01 -31.39
N GLY A 442 -2.36 -1.70 -32.03
CA GLY A 442 -1.36 -1.11 -32.94
C GLY A 442 -0.42 -0.14 -32.23
N GLY A 443 -0.22 -0.29 -30.92
CA GLY A 443 0.47 0.64 -30.05
C GLY A 443 1.92 0.30 -29.78
N THR A 444 2.50 0.96 -28.79
CA THR A 444 3.89 0.76 -28.37
C THR A 444 3.96 0.22 -26.94
N PRO A 445 4.60 -0.94 -26.72
CA PRO A 445 4.75 -1.50 -25.39
C PRO A 445 5.90 -0.83 -24.63
N HIS A 446 5.72 -0.70 -23.30
CA HIS A 446 6.65 -0.06 -22.37
C HIS A 446 6.79 -0.88 -21.10
N ASN A 447 7.92 -0.72 -20.40
CA ASN A 447 8.04 -1.05 -18.99
C ASN A 447 8.68 0.13 -18.22
N THR A 448 8.70 0.06 -16.90
CA THR A 448 9.33 1.11 -16.11
C THR A 448 10.85 1.06 -16.21
N ILE A 449 11.48 2.23 -16.25
CA ILE A 449 12.96 2.34 -16.21
C ILE A 449 13.53 1.87 -14.86
N LEU A 450 12.73 1.91 -13.80
CA LEU A 450 13.13 1.38 -12.48
C LEU A 450 13.34 -0.14 -12.57
N GLU A 451 12.51 -0.85 -13.31
CA GLU A 451 12.66 -2.30 -13.54
C GLU A 451 13.79 -2.59 -14.53
N SER A 452 13.76 -1.92 -15.70
CA SER A 452 14.65 -2.29 -16.82
C SER A 452 16.08 -1.82 -16.65
N ILE A 453 16.31 -0.65 -16.03
CA ILE A 453 17.63 -0.10 -15.75
C ILE A 453 18.02 -0.29 -14.28
N GLY A 454 17.10 0.02 -13.36
CA GLY A 454 17.33 -0.06 -11.91
C GLY A 454 17.32 -1.46 -11.35
N ASN A 455 16.81 -2.44 -12.10
CA ASN A 455 16.55 -3.82 -11.63
C ASN A 455 15.78 -3.84 -10.30
N LEU A 456 14.79 -2.96 -10.18
CA LEU A 456 14.04 -2.72 -8.97
C LEU A 456 12.55 -2.99 -9.22
N SER A 457 11.99 -3.96 -8.51
CA SER A 457 10.53 -4.12 -8.41
C SER A 457 9.95 -3.01 -7.53
N VAL A 458 8.83 -2.43 -7.94
CA VAL A 458 8.12 -1.39 -7.15
C VAL A 458 6.78 -1.94 -6.74
N THR A 459 6.48 -1.93 -5.45
CA THR A 459 5.24 -2.48 -4.89
C THR A 459 4.53 -1.50 -3.96
N ALA A 460 3.20 -1.56 -3.93
CA ALA A 460 2.36 -0.95 -2.90
C ALA A 460 1.88 -1.98 -1.85
N HIS A 461 2.27 -3.25 -1.95
CA HIS A 461 1.67 -4.39 -1.25
C HIS A 461 2.65 -5.14 -0.34
N ILE A 462 3.50 -4.40 0.36
CA ILE A 462 4.49 -4.98 1.29
C ILE A 462 3.82 -5.39 2.61
N LEU A 463 4.08 -6.63 3.08
CA LEU A 463 3.57 -7.21 4.33
C LEU A 463 4.67 -7.92 5.11
N GLY A 464 4.50 -8.05 6.44
CA GLY A 464 5.40 -8.83 7.30
C GLY A 464 6.39 -7.99 8.08
N GLY A 465 7.53 -8.59 8.44
CA GLY A 465 8.58 -7.96 9.25
C GLY A 465 8.36 -8.08 10.76
N CYS A 466 7.15 -8.45 11.21
CA CYS A 466 6.82 -8.78 12.59
C CYS A 466 6.08 -10.13 12.57
N ALA A 467 6.79 -11.21 12.31
CA ALA A 467 6.21 -12.55 12.20
C ALA A 467 5.57 -12.98 13.53
N ILE A 468 4.46 -13.72 13.42
CA ILE A 468 3.75 -14.30 14.56
C ILE A 468 4.35 -15.68 14.82
N ALA A 469 4.69 -15.98 16.08
CA ALA A 469 5.17 -17.31 16.48
C ALA A 469 4.90 -17.57 17.96
N ALA A 470 4.88 -18.84 18.33
CA ALA A 470 4.76 -19.26 19.73
C ALA A 470 6.10 -19.11 20.50
N ASP A 471 7.22 -18.94 19.79
CA ASP A 471 8.56 -18.80 20.34
C ASP A 471 9.17 -17.45 19.91
N PRO A 472 9.71 -16.65 20.84
CA PRO A 472 10.33 -15.35 20.55
C PRO A 472 11.59 -15.46 19.66
N THR A 473 12.19 -16.63 19.53
CA THR A 473 13.32 -16.87 18.59
C THR A 473 12.84 -17.03 17.14
N ALA A 474 11.56 -17.36 16.93
CA ALA A 474 10.96 -17.59 15.61
C ALA A 474 10.07 -16.42 15.15
N GLY A 475 9.62 -15.55 16.06
CA GLY A 475 8.77 -14.42 15.72
C GLY A 475 8.89 -13.23 16.66
N VAL A 476 8.22 -12.14 16.29
CA VAL A 476 8.17 -10.87 17.05
C VAL A 476 6.89 -10.78 17.87
N ILE A 477 5.81 -11.40 17.39
CA ILE A 477 4.49 -11.37 18.02
C ILE A 477 4.20 -12.74 18.62
N ASP A 478 3.89 -12.75 19.92
CA ASP A 478 3.52 -13.95 20.66
C ASP A 478 2.04 -14.27 20.48
N THR A 479 1.72 -15.53 20.15
CA THR A 479 0.35 -16.03 20.02
C THR A 479 -0.25 -16.48 21.35
N ARG A 480 0.56 -16.56 22.43
CA ARG A 480 0.08 -17.01 23.73
C ARG A 480 -0.87 -15.99 24.34
N SER A 481 -1.95 -16.49 24.93
CA SER A 481 -2.88 -15.66 25.70
C SER A 481 -2.15 -14.93 26.83
N PRO A 482 -2.47 -13.65 27.10
CA PRO A 482 -1.92 -12.89 28.24
C PRO A 482 -2.13 -13.57 29.61
N SER A 483 -3.04 -14.54 29.70
CA SER A 483 -3.35 -15.28 30.92
C SER A 483 -2.36 -16.40 31.29
N ARG A 484 -1.40 -16.77 30.40
CA ARG A 484 -0.38 -17.78 30.72
C ARG A 484 0.94 -17.09 31.10
N PRO A 485 1.50 -17.31 32.30
CA PRO A 485 2.81 -16.81 32.67
C PRO A 485 3.88 -17.41 31.75
N SER A 486 4.74 -16.55 31.21
CA SER A 486 5.90 -16.99 30.43
C SER A 486 6.91 -17.70 31.35
N PRO A 487 7.50 -18.82 30.92
CA PRO A 487 8.57 -19.48 31.67
C PRO A 487 9.87 -18.67 31.76
N SER A 488 10.04 -17.64 30.93
CA SER A 488 11.19 -16.72 30.94
C SER A 488 10.67 -15.30 30.92
N GLY A 489 11.10 -14.45 31.85
CA GLY A 489 10.65 -13.08 32.14
C GLY A 489 10.57 -12.06 31.02
N SER A 490 10.00 -12.41 29.87
CA SER A 490 9.70 -11.51 28.77
C SER A 490 8.38 -10.77 29.04
N ALA A 491 8.33 -9.52 28.72
CA ALA A 491 7.32 -8.51 29.01
C ALA A 491 5.87 -9.02 29.12
N ARG A 492 5.30 -8.92 30.28
CA ARG A 492 3.92 -9.27 30.58
C ARG A 492 2.95 -8.39 29.79
N ALA A 493 2.04 -8.99 29.03
CA ALA A 493 0.82 -8.33 28.63
C ALA A 493 -0.06 -8.09 29.86
N SER A 494 -0.74 -6.95 29.89
CA SER A 494 -1.51 -6.40 31.02
C SER A 494 -2.59 -7.35 31.57
N PRO A 495 -2.94 -7.22 32.85
CA PRO A 495 -4.06 -7.97 33.45
C PRO A 495 -5.42 -7.56 32.88
N GLN A 496 -6.37 -8.47 32.97
CA GLN A 496 -7.76 -8.34 32.55
C GLN A 496 -8.52 -7.22 33.27
N PRO A 497 -9.74 -6.85 32.76
CA PRO A 497 -10.52 -5.65 33.09
C PRO A 497 -10.86 -5.48 34.54
#